data_0e0b30cd8fc7b7354215db9e79a6c365
#
_entry.id   0e0b30cd8fc7b7354215db9e79a6c365
#
_cell.length_a   1.000
_cell.length_b   1.000
_cell.length_c   1.000
_cell.angle_alpha   90.00
_cell.angle_beta   90.00
_cell.angle_gamma   90.00
#
_symmetry.space_group_name_H-M   'P 1'
#
loop_
_entity.id
_entity.type
_entity.pdbx_description
1 polymer ?
#
loop_
_entity_poly.entity_id
_entity_poly.type
_entity_poly.pdbx_seq_one_letter_code
_entity_poly.pdbx_strand_id
1 'polypeptide(L)'
;PGAEAKELFRPRVGFNVQSQVTDTLSVAAQYFFNWQSFDNQAYRYPESGTYLSVGDPLLWAGESFIVARSPFAALPGSPDYLRAWRGKDIEPDDNSGNYGLALRWSPLWADATFGAYYRRTYDMQFQLMLTPGLATTVPAATCTAIGGQPLGGTNCIINKQVTDLSLLRSKGKAGEYNAAFGEDIDMFGLSLSKQVLGVSLGAELSYRQNMPLVSEAVQVLPAPLVNRSRGQIATTEVPKSGTPGALGDTMHGIVNLLGIVGTTPLWDTATWGTELTWMTVLDVTQNEAVYKGRDNNKYLPYNLLDRPDDNFFGLAVNFTPTWFQVLPGVDMLAPMTWSAGVAGNSAVTFGGNEDGGTWSAGIAADVRQRVRFDLKYVAFFGDYTKCPRKGSPPTGFCPTGAMDVNNGVTAAISDRDFVALTIKTTF
;
A
#
# COMPACT_ATOMS: atom_id res chain seq x y z
N PRO A 1 -14.31 -6.49 -6.23
CA PRO A 1 -14.63 -7.34 -7.37
C PRO A 1 -15.98 -6.95 -7.94
N GLY A 2 -16.02 -6.67 -9.26
CA GLY A 2 -17.20 -6.13 -9.91
C GLY A 2 -17.38 -4.62 -9.81
N ALA A 3 -16.59 -3.91 -9.02
CA ALA A 3 -16.60 -2.45 -9.01
C ALA A 3 -16.02 -1.89 -10.31
N GLU A 4 -16.66 -0.89 -10.85
CA GLU A 4 -16.08 -0.14 -11.97
C GLU A 4 -14.98 0.80 -11.48
N ALA A 5 -14.01 1.13 -12.33
CA ALA A 5 -12.91 2.02 -11.96
C ALA A 5 -13.38 3.34 -11.32
N LYS A 6 -14.51 3.90 -11.82
CA LYS A 6 -15.12 5.11 -11.27
C LYS A 6 -15.59 4.99 -9.81
N GLU A 7 -15.87 3.77 -9.33
CA GLU A 7 -16.28 3.50 -7.94
C GLU A 7 -15.08 3.37 -6.99
N LEU A 8 -13.91 3.12 -7.55
CA LEU A 8 -12.65 3.01 -6.80
C LEU A 8 -11.94 4.35 -6.64
N PHE A 9 -12.18 5.29 -7.56
CA PHE A 9 -11.54 6.60 -7.54
C PHE A 9 -12.38 7.61 -6.73
N ARG A 10 -11.78 8.19 -5.70
CA ARG A 10 -12.39 9.31 -4.97
C ARG A 10 -12.25 10.58 -5.80
N PRO A 11 -13.37 11.31 -6.06
CA PRO A 11 -13.29 12.58 -6.76
C PRO A 11 -12.53 13.61 -5.93
N ARG A 12 -11.62 14.33 -6.55
CA ARG A 12 -10.89 15.43 -5.94
C ARG A 12 -11.29 16.74 -6.59
N VAL A 13 -11.40 17.79 -5.79
CA VAL A 13 -11.67 19.14 -6.31
C VAL A 13 -10.38 19.69 -6.91
N GLY A 14 -10.42 20.05 -8.18
CA GLY A 14 -9.23 20.50 -8.89
C GLY A 14 -9.56 21.27 -10.14
N PHE A 15 -8.53 21.86 -10.71
CA PHE A 15 -8.55 22.56 -11.96
C PHE A 15 -7.58 21.89 -12.94
N ASN A 16 -8.00 21.69 -14.16
CA ASN A 16 -7.17 21.14 -15.22
C ASN A 16 -7.37 21.99 -16.49
N VAL A 17 -6.28 22.38 -17.10
CA VAL A 17 -6.25 23.10 -18.38
C VAL A 17 -5.31 22.38 -19.34
N GLN A 18 -5.74 22.23 -20.58
CA GLN A 18 -4.92 21.70 -21.66
C GLN A 18 -5.07 22.61 -22.89
N SER A 19 -3.95 22.88 -23.55
CA SER A 19 -3.91 23.66 -24.77
C SER A 19 -3.05 22.99 -25.83
N GLN A 20 -3.53 22.97 -27.05
CA GLN A 20 -2.74 22.63 -28.22
C GLN A 20 -1.98 23.88 -28.65
N VAL A 21 -0.66 23.89 -28.49
CA VAL A 21 0.20 25.06 -28.78
C VAL A 21 0.58 25.08 -30.25
N THR A 22 0.85 23.90 -30.83
CA THR A 22 1.09 23.69 -32.26
C THR A 22 0.43 22.40 -32.69
N ASP A 23 0.41 22.08 -33.96
CA ASP A 23 -0.17 20.82 -34.48
C ASP A 23 0.47 19.57 -33.86
N THR A 24 1.68 19.70 -33.33
CA THR A 24 2.44 18.57 -32.77
C THR A 24 2.73 18.70 -31.28
N LEU A 25 2.44 19.84 -30.65
CA LEU A 25 2.79 20.12 -29.27
C LEU A 25 1.57 20.53 -28.46
N SER A 26 1.31 19.84 -27.36
CA SER A 26 0.31 20.20 -26.36
C SER A 26 0.95 20.39 -24.97
N VAL A 27 0.36 21.28 -24.20
CA VAL A 27 0.73 21.53 -22.79
C VAL A 27 -0.51 21.38 -21.92
N ALA A 28 -0.33 20.86 -20.71
CA ALA A 28 -1.39 20.78 -19.71
C ALA A 28 -0.86 21.19 -18.35
N ALA A 29 -1.76 21.76 -17.54
CA ALA A 29 -1.51 22.05 -16.13
C ALA A 29 -2.69 21.57 -15.31
N GLN A 30 -2.41 21.06 -14.11
CA GLN A 30 -3.41 20.65 -13.15
C GLN A 30 -3.08 21.21 -11.76
N TYR A 31 -4.13 21.47 -10.99
CA TYR A 31 -4.02 21.91 -9.61
C TYR A 31 -5.18 21.33 -8.79
N PHE A 32 -4.88 20.75 -7.63
CA PHE A 32 -5.87 20.18 -6.71
C PHE A 32 -5.98 21.04 -5.45
N PHE A 33 -7.21 21.37 -5.06
CA PHE A 33 -7.50 22.21 -3.91
C PHE A 33 -7.66 21.42 -2.61
N ASN A 34 -7.72 20.09 -2.68
CA ASN A 34 -7.86 19.25 -1.52
C ASN A 34 -6.96 18.02 -1.60
N TRP A 35 -6.53 17.56 -0.44
CA TRP A 35 -5.93 16.24 -0.26
C TRP A 35 -6.96 15.29 0.34
N GLN A 36 -6.83 14.01 0.03
CA GLN A 36 -7.62 12.93 0.63
C GLN A 36 -6.74 11.69 0.71
N SER A 37 -6.76 11.04 1.86
CA SER A 37 -6.13 9.73 2.02
C SER A 37 -6.83 8.67 1.19
N PHE A 38 -6.11 7.59 0.91
CA PHE A 38 -6.72 6.39 0.36
C PHE A 38 -7.67 5.79 1.42
N ASP A 39 -8.94 5.59 1.04
CA ASP A 39 -9.90 4.87 1.89
C ASP A 39 -9.59 3.37 1.80
N ASN A 40 -8.93 2.86 2.80
CA ASN A 40 -8.71 1.43 2.86
C ASN A 40 -10.04 0.72 3.18
N GLN A 41 -10.46 -0.22 2.33
CA GLN A 41 -11.73 -0.96 2.51
C GLN A 41 -11.81 -1.69 3.85
N ALA A 42 -10.68 -1.98 4.49
CA ALA A 42 -10.62 -2.53 5.84
C ALA A 42 -11.35 -1.69 6.89
N TYR A 43 -11.53 -0.41 6.65
CA TYR A 43 -12.29 0.50 7.51
C TYR A 43 -13.80 0.21 7.55
N ARG A 44 -14.35 -0.42 6.52
CA ARG A 44 -15.80 -0.63 6.39
C ARG A 44 -16.28 -1.94 7.01
N TYR A 45 -15.38 -2.79 7.45
CA TYR A 45 -15.74 -4.06 8.06
C TYR A 45 -15.48 -4.02 9.57
N PRO A 46 -16.52 -3.84 10.41
CA PRO A 46 -16.37 -3.87 11.88
C PRO A 46 -15.79 -5.18 12.38
N GLU A 47 -15.88 -6.23 11.57
CA GLU A 47 -15.35 -7.57 11.86
C GLU A 47 -13.91 -7.78 11.41
N SER A 48 -13.26 -6.79 10.83
CA SER A 48 -11.87 -6.91 10.34
C SER A 48 -10.88 -7.34 11.45
N GLY A 49 -11.22 -7.09 12.71
CA GLY A 49 -10.47 -7.63 13.85
C GLY A 49 -10.50 -9.14 14.01
N THR A 50 -11.44 -9.86 13.36
CA THR A 50 -11.52 -11.32 13.39
C THR A 50 -10.68 -11.98 12.29
N TYR A 51 -10.25 -11.26 11.30
CA TYR A 51 -9.39 -11.74 10.22
C TYR A 51 -7.90 -11.77 10.57
N LEU A 52 -7.53 -11.42 11.77
CA LEU A 52 -6.18 -11.52 12.31
C LEU A 52 -5.59 -12.94 12.29
N SER A 53 -6.37 -13.95 11.97
CA SER A 53 -5.85 -15.33 11.85
C SER A 53 -4.95 -15.51 10.62
N VAL A 54 -5.09 -14.67 9.61
CA VAL A 54 -4.34 -14.74 8.35
C VAL A 54 -3.84 -13.36 7.92
N GLY A 55 -4.40 -12.29 8.48
CA GLY A 55 -4.20 -10.94 8.00
C GLY A 55 -3.04 -10.19 8.58
N ASP A 56 -2.52 -9.33 7.77
CA ASP A 56 -1.59 -8.30 8.15
C ASP A 56 -2.27 -7.25 9.05
N PRO A 57 -1.64 -6.84 10.15
CA PRO A 57 -2.09 -5.75 10.99
C PRO A 57 -2.49 -4.47 10.28
N LEU A 58 -1.92 -4.16 9.19
CA LEU A 58 -2.20 -2.90 8.49
C LEU A 58 -3.58 -2.83 7.83
N LEU A 59 -4.15 -3.95 7.44
CA LEU A 59 -5.45 -3.98 6.77
C LEU A 59 -6.63 -3.77 7.73
N TRP A 60 -6.40 -3.91 9.02
CA TRP A 60 -7.40 -3.87 10.08
C TRP A 60 -7.05 -2.91 11.20
N ALA A 61 -6.19 -1.97 10.96
CA ALA A 61 -6.02 -0.83 11.82
C ALA A 61 -7.34 -0.01 11.85
N GLY A 62 -8.41 -0.63 12.38
CA GLY A 62 -9.65 0.03 12.72
C GLY A 62 -9.49 0.86 13.99
N GLU A 63 -10.33 0.61 14.99
CA GLU A 63 -10.20 1.31 16.29
C GLU A 63 -8.93 0.94 17.05
N SER A 64 -8.42 -0.29 16.91
CA SER A 64 -7.25 -0.74 17.64
C SER A 64 -6.60 -1.99 17.04
N PHE A 65 -5.29 -2.15 17.24
CA PHE A 65 -4.60 -3.40 16.94
C PHE A 65 -3.84 -3.94 18.17
N ILE A 66 -3.58 -5.26 18.17
CA ILE A 66 -2.89 -5.92 19.28
C ILE A 66 -1.40 -5.62 19.20
N VAL A 67 -0.82 -5.20 20.32
CA VAL A 67 0.62 -4.90 20.44
C VAL A 67 1.37 -5.88 21.35
N ALA A 68 0.68 -6.52 22.31
CA ALA A 68 1.28 -7.48 23.22
C ALA A 68 0.22 -8.32 23.95
N ARG A 69 0.64 -9.43 24.60
CA ARG A 69 -0.20 -10.11 25.56
C ARG A 69 -0.31 -9.29 26.84
N SER A 70 -1.52 -9.20 27.39
CA SER A 70 -1.73 -8.44 28.62
C SER A 70 -1.04 -9.10 29.80
N PRO A 71 -0.23 -8.38 30.59
CA PRO A 71 0.28 -8.90 31.87
C PRO A 71 -0.84 -9.09 32.90
N PHE A 72 -2.04 -8.56 32.63
CA PHE A 72 -3.21 -8.64 33.49
C PHE A 72 -4.22 -9.70 33.02
N ALA A 73 -3.90 -10.51 32.02
CA ALA A 73 -4.83 -11.50 31.42
C ALA A 73 -5.37 -12.53 32.46
N ALA A 74 -4.65 -12.75 33.54
CA ALA A 74 -5.10 -13.62 34.64
C ALA A 74 -6.10 -12.98 35.60
N LEU A 75 -6.33 -11.67 35.52
CA LEU A 75 -7.26 -10.96 36.40
C LEU A 75 -8.68 -10.99 35.81
N PRO A 76 -9.71 -11.32 36.63
CA PRO A 76 -11.09 -11.29 36.15
C PRO A 76 -11.48 -9.95 35.52
N GLY A 77 -12.07 -9.98 34.34
CA GLY A 77 -12.51 -8.80 33.61
C GLY A 77 -11.41 -8.02 32.90
N SER A 78 -10.16 -8.49 32.93
CA SER A 78 -9.08 -7.90 32.15
C SER A 78 -8.96 -8.55 30.75
N PRO A 79 -8.65 -7.78 29.71
CA PRO A 79 -8.47 -8.33 28.36
C PRO A 79 -7.19 -9.16 28.28
N ASP A 80 -7.20 -10.19 27.44
CA ASP A 80 -6.03 -11.04 27.21
C ASP A 80 -4.88 -10.35 26.52
N TYR A 81 -5.18 -9.24 25.82
CA TYR A 81 -4.22 -8.54 24.96
C TYR A 81 -4.19 -7.05 25.24
N LEU A 82 -3.00 -6.49 25.13
CA LEU A 82 -2.76 -5.04 25.07
C LEU A 82 -2.95 -4.55 23.64
N ARG A 83 -3.54 -3.36 23.49
CA ARG A 83 -3.89 -2.77 22.19
C ARG A 83 -3.37 -1.34 22.07
N ALA A 84 -2.90 -0.98 20.87
CA ALA A 84 -2.77 0.41 20.47
C ALA A 84 -4.08 0.84 19.80
N TRP A 85 -4.60 1.98 20.22
CA TRP A 85 -5.85 2.55 19.72
C TRP A 85 -5.59 3.61 18.67
N ARG A 86 -6.54 3.79 17.74
CA ARG A 86 -6.44 4.84 16.73
C ARG A 86 -6.37 6.20 17.41
N GLY A 87 -5.32 6.96 17.11
CA GLY A 87 -5.16 8.36 17.44
C GLY A 87 -5.51 9.26 16.26
N LYS A 88 -5.17 10.54 16.37
CA LYS A 88 -5.37 11.52 15.30
C LYS A 88 -4.27 11.34 14.23
N ASP A 89 -4.66 11.28 12.97
CA ASP A 89 -3.73 11.21 11.86
C ASP A 89 -2.94 12.51 11.67
N ILE A 90 -1.75 12.37 11.11
CA ILE A 90 -0.90 13.49 10.70
C ILE A 90 -1.06 13.65 9.20
N GLU A 91 -1.95 14.57 8.86
CA GLU A 91 -2.24 14.92 7.47
C GLU A 91 -1.21 15.93 6.94
N PRO A 92 -1.04 16.04 5.61
CA PRO A 92 -0.22 17.11 5.02
C PRO A 92 -0.72 18.50 5.43
N ASP A 93 0.21 19.41 5.67
CA ASP A 93 -0.10 20.76 6.17
C ASP A 93 -0.88 21.61 5.16
N ASP A 94 -0.53 21.47 3.88
CA ASP A 94 -1.14 22.20 2.78
C ASP A 94 -1.99 21.28 1.90
N ASN A 95 -3.30 21.42 2.00
CA ASN A 95 -4.24 20.72 1.11
C ASN A 95 -4.18 21.22 -0.34
N SER A 96 -3.44 22.29 -0.62
CA SER A 96 -3.31 22.93 -1.94
C SER A 96 -2.02 22.61 -2.69
N GLY A 97 -1.05 21.94 -2.08
CA GLY A 97 0.27 21.67 -2.65
C GLY A 97 0.33 20.60 -3.76
N ASN A 98 -0.79 20.21 -4.34
CA ASN A 98 -0.85 19.23 -5.42
C ASN A 98 -1.04 19.90 -6.78
N TYR A 99 0.02 19.94 -7.59
CA TYR A 99 -0.05 20.48 -8.93
C TYR A 99 0.86 19.71 -9.89
N GLY A 100 0.60 19.85 -11.18
CA GLY A 100 1.39 19.18 -12.20
C GLY A 100 1.39 19.93 -13.52
N LEU A 101 2.44 19.73 -14.27
CA LEU A 101 2.64 20.23 -15.61
C LEU A 101 2.93 19.04 -16.54
N ALA A 102 2.40 19.09 -17.75
CA ALA A 102 2.64 18.07 -18.76
C ALA A 102 2.91 18.74 -20.11
N LEU A 103 3.90 18.23 -20.81
CA LEU A 103 4.22 18.57 -22.18
C LEU A 103 4.14 17.28 -23.01
N ARG A 104 3.41 17.30 -24.12
CA ARG A 104 3.35 16.19 -25.07
C ARG A 104 3.70 16.66 -26.46
N TRP A 105 4.61 15.95 -27.09
CA TRP A 105 5.13 16.27 -28.41
C TRP A 105 5.06 15.07 -29.33
N SER A 106 4.36 15.24 -30.44
CA SER A 106 4.12 14.19 -31.44
C SER A 106 4.69 14.62 -32.82
N PRO A 107 6.02 14.63 -33.00
CA PRO A 107 6.63 15.04 -34.24
C PRO A 107 6.30 14.06 -35.36
N LEU A 108 5.93 14.58 -36.53
CA LEU A 108 5.50 13.79 -37.70
C LEU A 108 6.57 12.78 -38.17
N TRP A 109 7.84 13.13 -38.03
CA TRP A 109 8.98 12.29 -38.46
C TRP A 109 9.20 11.06 -37.57
N ALA A 110 8.75 11.08 -36.30
CA ALA A 110 9.01 10.01 -35.35
C ALA A 110 7.90 8.97 -35.32
N ASP A 111 6.71 9.31 -35.80
CA ASP A 111 5.49 8.48 -35.63
C ASP A 111 5.34 7.98 -34.19
N ALA A 112 5.56 8.89 -33.24
CA ALA A 112 5.59 8.63 -31.82
C ALA A 112 5.14 9.85 -31.04
N THR A 113 4.65 9.66 -29.83
CA THR A 113 4.37 10.72 -28.87
C THR A 113 5.35 10.63 -27.70
N PHE A 114 6.03 11.74 -27.43
CA PHE A 114 6.91 11.93 -26.27
C PHE A 114 6.19 12.77 -25.23
N GLY A 115 6.35 12.43 -23.97
CA GLY A 115 5.85 13.21 -22.85
C GLY A 115 6.96 13.62 -21.89
N ALA A 116 6.84 14.81 -21.31
CA ALA A 116 7.63 15.26 -20.17
C ALA A 116 6.69 15.82 -19.11
N TYR A 117 6.91 15.43 -17.87
CA TYR A 117 5.98 15.68 -16.77
C TYR A 117 6.73 16.17 -15.55
N TYR A 118 6.14 17.11 -14.84
CA TYR A 118 6.48 17.44 -13.47
C TYR A 118 5.22 17.44 -12.62
N ARG A 119 5.31 16.85 -11.43
CA ARG A 119 4.21 16.86 -10.45
C ARG A 119 4.77 16.99 -9.05
N ARG A 120 4.21 17.92 -8.27
CA ARG A 120 4.32 17.91 -6.82
C ARG A 120 3.03 17.34 -6.24
N THR A 121 3.17 16.42 -5.30
CA THR A 121 2.02 15.71 -4.73
C THR A 121 2.29 15.29 -3.28
N TYR A 122 1.24 14.86 -2.62
CA TYR A 122 1.27 14.20 -1.32
C TYR A 122 0.95 12.72 -1.47
N ASP A 123 1.50 11.88 -0.60
CA ASP A 123 1.14 10.47 -0.59
C ASP A 123 -0.27 10.30 -0.03
N MET A 124 -1.01 9.38 -0.61
CA MET A 124 -2.31 8.93 -0.10
C MET A 124 -2.18 7.68 0.77
N GLN A 125 -1.01 7.04 0.74
CA GLN A 125 -0.65 5.92 1.58
C GLN A 125 0.04 6.43 2.83
N PHE A 126 -0.13 5.70 3.92
CA PHE A 126 0.39 6.13 5.21
C PHE A 126 1.61 5.31 5.65
N GLN A 127 2.43 5.94 6.47
CA GLN A 127 3.38 5.27 7.35
C GLN A 127 2.84 5.31 8.78
N LEU A 128 3.22 4.31 9.61
CA LEU A 128 2.72 4.21 10.97
C LEU A 128 3.59 4.95 11.97
N MET A 129 2.93 5.65 12.89
CA MET A 129 3.51 6.06 14.16
C MET A 129 2.86 5.28 15.29
N LEU A 130 3.65 4.94 16.30
CA LEU A 130 3.20 4.26 17.51
C LEU A 130 3.61 5.08 18.74
N THR A 131 2.65 5.51 19.53
CA THR A 131 2.88 6.20 20.81
C THR A 131 2.58 5.22 21.96
N PRO A 132 3.59 4.49 22.47
CA PRO A 132 3.39 3.62 23.61
C PRO A 132 2.96 4.41 24.82
N GLY A 133 1.98 3.90 25.57
CA GLY A 133 1.58 4.44 26.87
C GLY A 133 2.18 3.67 28.02
N LEU A 134 2.63 2.43 27.78
CA LEU A 134 3.19 1.53 28.77
C LEU A 134 4.58 1.06 28.35
N ALA A 135 5.56 1.14 29.26
CA ALA A 135 6.87 0.53 29.15
C ALA A 135 7.08 -0.51 30.24
N THR A 136 7.77 -1.61 29.90
CA THR A 136 8.01 -2.75 30.80
C THR A 136 9.45 -2.84 31.32
N THR A 137 10.29 -1.88 31.00
CA THR A 137 11.73 -1.91 31.31
C THR A 137 12.25 -0.62 31.92
N VAL A 138 11.39 0.22 32.49
CA VAL A 138 11.76 1.52 33.09
C VAL A 138 11.77 1.39 34.62
N PRO A 139 12.91 1.56 35.30
CA PRO A 139 12.97 1.56 36.74
C PRO A 139 12.04 2.60 37.39
N ALA A 140 11.47 2.31 38.54
CA ALA A 140 10.49 3.17 39.22
C ALA A 140 10.98 4.62 39.43
N ALA A 141 12.26 4.82 39.82
CA ALA A 141 12.86 6.15 39.97
C ALA A 141 12.89 6.92 38.62
N THR A 142 13.29 6.26 37.55
CA THR A 142 13.30 6.85 36.22
C THR A 142 11.88 7.11 35.72
N CYS A 143 10.94 6.19 35.98
CA CYS A 143 9.54 6.37 35.68
C CYS A 143 8.96 7.65 36.28
N THR A 144 9.21 7.87 37.55
CA THR A 144 8.78 9.10 38.28
C THR A 144 9.47 10.34 37.70
N ALA A 145 10.78 10.25 37.43
CA ALA A 145 11.56 11.38 36.92
C ALA A 145 11.07 11.88 35.54
N ILE A 146 10.54 10.99 34.70
CA ILE A 146 9.93 11.36 33.40
C ILE A 146 8.44 11.70 33.49
N GLY A 147 7.89 11.84 34.71
CA GLY A 147 6.48 12.14 34.94
C GLY A 147 5.54 10.96 34.74
N GLY A 148 6.08 9.74 34.62
CA GLY A 148 5.32 8.51 34.48
C GLY A 148 4.74 8.03 35.84
N GLN A 149 3.95 6.96 35.79
CA GLN A 149 3.35 6.30 36.94
C GLN A 149 3.89 4.87 37.05
N PRO A 150 4.66 4.55 38.12
CA PRO A 150 5.12 3.18 38.36
C PRO A 150 3.95 2.23 38.65
N LEU A 151 3.99 1.03 38.01
CA LEU A 151 3.00 -0.05 38.20
C LEU A 151 3.53 -1.22 39.01
N GLY A 152 4.78 -1.14 39.50
CA GLY A 152 5.48 -2.23 40.16
C GLY A 152 6.48 -2.94 39.22
N GLY A 153 7.58 -3.45 39.82
CA GLY A 153 8.71 -3.97 39.06
C GLY A 153 9.32 -2.90 38.15
N THR A 154 9.48 -3.22 36.89
CA THR A 154 9.97 -2.28 35.85
C THR A 154 8.86 -1.72 34.98
N ASN A 155 7.60 -1.95 35.31
CA ASN A 155 6.48 -1.44 34.53
C ASN A 155 6.21 0.03 34.85
N CYS A 156 6.04 0.84 33.80
CA CYS A 156 5.83 2.28 33.90
C CYS A 156 4.76 2.72 32.90
N ILE A 157 3.74 3.44 33.34
CA ILE A 157 2.87 4.22 32.46
C ILE A 157 3.62 5.49 32.11
N ILE A 158 4.14 5.57 30.88
CA ILE A 158 4.99 6.68 30.41
C ILE A 158 4.20 7.82 29.79
N ASN A 159 2.97 7.55 29.33
CA ASN A 159 2.11 8.54 28.73
C ASN A 159 0.67 8.38 29.25
N LYS A 160 0.30 9.19 30.23
CA LYS A 160 -1.03 9.14 30.86
C LYS A 160 -2.18 9.56 29.93
N GLN A 161 -1.90 10.36 28.88
CA GLN A 161 -2.92 10.76 27.92
C GLN A 161 -3.33 9.58 27.02
N VAL A 162 -2.38 8.67 26.77
CA VAL A 162 -2.57 7.50 25.92
C VAL A 162 -3.03 6.29 26.74
N THR A 163 -2.50 6.14 27.97
CA THR A 163 -2.75 4.98 28.82
C THR A 163 -3.06 5.44 30.25
N ASP A 164 -4.29 5.27 30.69
CA ASP A 164 -4.62 5.30 32.10
C ASP A 164 -4.87 3.87 32.61
N LEU A 165 -4.75 3.70 33.91
CA LEU A 165 -4.82 2.39 34.52
C LEU A 165 -6.20 1.72 34.35
N SER A 166 -7.27 2.51 34.29
CA SER A 166 -8.62 2.00 34.11
C SER A 166 -8.82 1.48 32.68
N LEU A 167 -8.35 2.23 31.68
CA LEU A 167 -8.41 1.81 30.26
C LEU A 167 -7.46 0.67 29.97
N LEU A 168 -6.28 0.63 30.61
CA LEU A 168 -5.35 -0.49 30.50
C LEU A 168 -5.97 -1.78 31.01
N ARG A 169 -6.64 -1.75 32.19
CA ARG A 169 -7.26 -2.91 32.81
C ARG A 169 -8.56 -3.34 32.13
N SER A 170 -9.42 -2.39 31.74
CA SER A 170 -10.74 -2.71 31.18
C SER A 170 -10.74 -2.96 29.68
N LYS A 171 -9.88 -2.28 28.92
CA LYS A 171 -9.84 -2.32 27.45
C LYS A 171 -8.50 -2.73 26.87
N GLY A 172 -7.47 -2.93 27.71
CA GLY A 172 -6.11 -3.23 27.25
C GLY A 172 -5.43 -2.09 26.53
N LYS A 173 -5.89 -0.81 26.69
CA LYS A 173 -5.29 0.33 26.00
C LYS A 173 -3.87 0.56 26.52
N ALA A 174 -2.87 0.25 25.69
CA ALA A 174 -1.45 0.37 26.02
C ALA A 174 -0.72 1.42 25.18
N GLY A 175 -1.43 2.07 24.27
CA GLY A 175 -0.84 3.06 23.40
C GLY A 175 -1.82 3.57 22.36
N GLU A 176 -1.31 4.42 21.49
CA GLU A 176 -2.02 4.90 20.30
C GLU A 176 -1.16 4.67 19.07
N TYR A 177 -1.82 4.49 17.93
CA TYR A 177 -1.20 4.52 16.62
C TYR A 177 -1.84 5.62 15.76
N ASN A 178 -1.05 6.20 14.88
CA ASN A 178 -1.43 7.28 14.00
C ASN A 178 -0.93 6.97 12.60
N ALA A 179 -1.74 7.28 11.60
CA ALA A 179 -1.28 7.33 10.22
C ALA A 179 -0.62 8.68 9.96
N ALA A 180 0.55 8.67 9.31
CA ALA A 180 1.27 9.87 8.89
C ALA A 180 1.53 9.78 7.39
N PHE A 181 1.28 10.87 6.66
CA PHE A 181 1.31 10.87 5.20
C PHE A 181 2.47 11.70 4.69
N GLY A 182 3.17 11.19 3.67
CA GLY A 182 4.26 11.93 3.02
C GLY A 182 3.75 13.16 2.29
N GLU A 183 4.53 14.23 2.36
CA GLU A 183 4.24 15.49 1.69
C GLU A 183 5.43 15.92 0.81
N ASP A 184 5.20 16.92 -0.06
CA ASP A 184 6.24 17.49 -0.92
C ASP A 184 7.00 16.47 -1.79
N ILE A 185 6.26 15.50 -2.36
CA ILE A 185 6.85 14.52 -3.27
C ILE A 185 6.93 15.16 -4.65
N ASP A 186 8.16 15.42 -5.11
CA ASP A 186 8.44 15.93 -6.45
C ASP A 186 8.68 14.77 -7.43
N MET A 187 7.94 14.74 -8.52
CA MET A 187 7.99 13.70 -9.54
C MET A 187 8.33 14.30 -10.90
N PHE A 188 9.38 13.79 -11.53
CA PHE A 188 9.79 14.13 -12.89
C PHE A 188 9.61 12.90 -13.76
N GLY A 189 8.90 13.01 -14.86
CA GLY A 189 8.58 11.88 -15.72
C GLY A 189 8.84 12.14 -17.19
N LEU A 190 9.22 11.08 -17.89
CA LEU A 190 9.31 11.02 -19.35
C LEU A 190 8.46 9.86 -19.84
N SER A 191 7.81 10.01 -20.98
CA SER A 191 7.06 8.93 -21.62
C SER A 191 7.28 8.86 -23.12
N LEU A 192 7.09 7.67 -23.67
CA LEU A 192 7.08 7.36 -25.10
C LEU A 192 5.86 6.49 -25.41
N SER A 193 5.12 6.85 -26.45
CA SER A 193 4.07 6.00 -27.02
C SER A 193 4.26 5.89 -28.51
N LYS A 194 4.27 4.65 -29.04
CA LYS A 194 4.48 4.37 -30.45
C LYS A 194 3.77 3.09 -30.88
N GLN A 195 3.30 3.06 -32.14
CA GLN A 195 2.89 1.83 -32.81
C GLN A 195 4.10 1.19 -33.50
N VAL A 196 4.35 -0.08 -33.22
CA VAL A 196 5.45 -0.85 -33.82
C VAL A 196 4.91 -2.18 -34.32
N LEU A 197 4.91 -2.38 -35.63
CA LEU A 197 4.44 -3.64 -36.27
C LEU A 197 3.04 -4.10 -35.81
N GLY A 198 2.13 -3.15 -35.58
CA GLY A 198 0.76 -3.43 -35.13
C GLY A 198 0.63 -3.62 -33.61
N VAL A 199 1.71 -3.49 -32.84
CA VAL A 199 1.71 -3.51 -31.39
C VAL A 199 1.83 -2.07 -30.87
N SER A 200 0.98 -1.69 -29.93
CA SER A 200 1.12 -0.44 -29.16
C SER A 200 2.19 -0.63 -28.11
N LEU A 201 3.26 0.17 -28.19
CA LEU A 201 4.31 0.28 -27.18
C LEU A 201 4.10 1.56 -26.36
N GLY A 202 4.07 1.44 -25.04
CA GLY A 202 4.20 2.52 -24.09
C GLY A 202 5.42 2.30 -23.20
N ALA A 203 6.15 3.36 -22.91
CA ALA A 203 7.25 3.34 -21.95
C ALA A 203 7.23 4.62 -21.12
N GLU A 204 7.49 4.48 -19.82
CA GLU A 204 7.57 5.61 -18.89
C GLU A 204 8.78 5.43 -17.97
N LEU A 205 9.40 6.54 -17.63
CA LEU A 205 10.46 6.62 -16.63
C LEU A 205 10.16 7.80 -15.72
N SER A 206 10.18 7.60 -14.40
CA SER A 206 9.98 8.69 -13.44
C SER A 206 11.01 8.65 -12.33
N TYR A 207 11.56 9.82 -12.02
CA TYR A 207 12.36 10.08 -10.83
C TYR A 207 11.48 10.78 -9.79
N ARG A 208 11.56 10.32 -8.54
CA ARG A 208 10.71 10.83 -7.45
C ARG A 208 11.58 11.15 -6.25
N GLN A 209 11.41 12.36 -5.72
CA GLN A 209 12.07 12.83 -4.50
C GLN A 209 11.11 12.80 -3.32
N ASN A 210 11.65 12.62 -2.12
CA ASN A 210 10.88 12.54 -0.86
C ASN A 210 9.79 11.44 -0.86
N MET A 211 10.01 10.35 -1.59
CA MET A 211 9.05 9.25 -1.64
C MET A 211 9.02 8.51 -0.30
N PRO A 212 7.84 8.29 0.32
CA PRO A 212 7.73 7.46 1.52
C PRO A 212 8.16 6.03 1.24
N LEU A 213 9.12 5.55 2.03
CA LEU A 213 9.67 4.20 1.94
C LEU A 213 9.07 3.29 3.01
N VAL A 214 9.05 1.98 2.75
CA VAL A 214 8.59 0.96 3.69
C VAL A 214 9.35 1.08 5.01
N SER A 215 8.64 1.40 6.08
CA SER A 215 9.22 1.74 7.38
C SER A 215 8.64 0.89 8.50
N GLU A 216 9.45 0.64 9.53
CA GLU A 216 8.90 0.29 10.83
C GLU A 216 8.06 1.44 11.39
N ALA A 217 7.10 1.12 12.25
CA ALA A 217 6.35 2.15 12.93
C ALA A 217 7.28 3.04 13.77
N VAL A 218 7.28 4.34 13.52
CA VAL A 218 8.08 5.29 14.27
C VAL A 218 7.54 5.39 15.70
N GLN A 219 8.37 5.06 16.68
CA GLN A 219 7.97 5.10 18.08
C GLN A 219 8.16 6.50 18.67
N VAL A 220 7.12 7.02 19.30
CA VAL A 220 7.11 8.32 19.98
C VAL A 220 7.21 8.10 21.48
N LEU A 221 8.27 8.57 22.10
CA LEU A 221 8.58 8.33 23.51
C LEU A 221 8.85 9.66 24.25
N PRO A 222 8.72 9.68 25.60
CA PRO A 222 9.29 10.78 26.39
C PRO A 222 10.78 10.97 26.09
N ALA A 223 11.25 12.21 25.98
CA ALA A 223 12.60 12.55 25.52
C ALA A 223 13.74 11.75 26.19
N PRO A 224 13.73 11.50 27.54
CA PRO A 224 14.78 10.71 28.22
C PRO A 224 14.83 9.23 27.82
N LEU A 225 13.78 8.70 27.15
CA LEU A 225 13.68 7.30 26.73
C LEU A 225 13.96 7.11 25.24
N VAL A 226 14.17 8.19 24.50
CA VAL A 226 14.35 8.13 23.04
C VAL A 226 15.70 7.51 22.68
N ASN A 227 15.64 6.48 21.85
CA ASN A 227 16.82 5.90 21.20
C ASN A 227 16.86 6.33 19.73
N ARG A 228 17.64 7.37 19.42
CA ARG A 228 17.79 7.91 18.07
C ARG A 228 18.30 6.88 17.07
N SER A 229 19.17 5.97 17.51
CA SER A 229 19.71 4.95 16.61
C SER A 229 18.67 3.92 16.17
N ARG A 230 17.48 3.95 16.74
CA ARG A 230 16.30 3.15 16.34
C ARG A 230 15.23 3.98 15.62
N GLY A 231 15.54 5.22 15.23
CA GLY A 231 14.58 6.11 14.60
C GLY A 231 13.43 6.56 15.52
N GLN A 232 13.58 6.43 16.85
CA GLN A 232 12.59 6.90 17.80
C GLN A 232 12.65 8.43 17.92
N ILE A 233 11.50 9.07 18.12
CA ILE A 233 11.36 10.51 18.29
C ILE A 233 10.75 10.86 19.65
N ALA A 234 11.03 12.07 20.12
CA ALA A 234 10.42 12.57 21.34
C ALA A 234 8.98 13.06 21.08
N THR A 235 8.14 13.05 22.11
CA THR A 235 6.77 13.59 22.04
C THR A 235 6.71 15.05 21.59
N THR A 236 7.76 15.82 21.84
CA THR A 236 7.90 17.22 21.41
C THR A 236 8.35 17.38 19.96
N GLU A 237 8.73 16.30 19.31
CA GLU A 237 9.25 16.26 17.94
C GLU A 237 8.25 15.65 16.95
N VAL A 238 7.07 15.27 17.42
CA VAL A 238 6.01 14.80 16.53
C VAL A 238 5.69 15.90 15.52
N PRO A 239 5.81 15.62 14.23
CA PRO A 239 5.55 16.63 13.22
C PRO A 239 4.08 17.04 13.25
N LYS A 240 3.79 18.27 12.86
CA LYS A 240 2.42 18.77 12.71
C LYS A 240 1.80 18.31 11.41
N SER A 241 2.62 18.07 10.39
CA SER A 241 2.27 17.60 9.06
C SER A 241 3.39 16.69 8.54
N GLY A 242 3.10 15.95 7.48
CA GLY A 242 4.05 15.03 6.88
C GLY A 242 4.27 13.77 7.69
N THR A 243 5.30 13.00 7.34
CA THR A 243 5.63 11.74 8.01
C THR A 243 7.01 11.78 8.64
N PRO A 244 7.17 11.22 9.86
CA PRO A 244 8.48 11.02 10.46
C PRO A 244 9.11 9.68 10.03
N GLY A 245 8.50 8.92 9.12
CA GLY A 245 9.03 7.68 8.57
C GLY A 245 10.22 7.89 7.64
N ALA A 246 10.73 6.82 7.06
CA ALA A 246 11.81 6.92 6.08
C ALA A 246 11.29 7.54 4.78
N LEU A 247 12.04 8.51 4.27
CA LEU A 247 11.83 9.08 2.93
C LEU A 247 13.08 8.83 2.09
N GLY A 248 12.90 8.78 0.78
CA GLY A 248 14.01 8.57 -0.14
C GLY A 248 13.72 8.99 -1.57
N ASP A 249 14.76 8.97 -2.36
CA ASP A 249 14.71 9.22 -3.78
C ASP A 249 14.62 7.89 -4.52
N THR A 250 13.69 7.80 -5.46
CA THR A 250 13.39 6.56 -6.18
C THR A 250 13.30 6.81 -7.68
N MET A 251 13.57 5.77 -8.46
CA MET A 251 13.32 5.76 -9.89
C MET A 251 12.37 4.63 -10.25
N HIS A 252 11.43 4.89 -11.14
CA HIS A 252 10.43 3.92 -11.58
C HIS A 252 10.39 3.89 -13.09
N GLY A 253 10.26 2.68 -13.64
CA GLY A 253 10.10 2.43 -15.06
C GLY A 253 8.90 1.54 -15.33
N ILE A 254 8.21 1.81 -16.44
CA ILE A 254 7.10 0.99 -16.94
C ILE A 254 7.30 0.81 -18.43
N VAL A 255 7.12 -0.42 -18.91
CA VAL A 255 7.01 -0.73 -20.33
C VAL A 255 5.75 -1.56 -20.54
N ASN A 256 4.86 -1.11 -21.37
CA ASN A 256 3.64 -1.84 -21.73
C ASN A 256 3.56 -2.11 -23.23
N LEU A 257 3.00 -3.26 -23.57
CA LEU A 257 2.74 -3.70 -24.91
C LEU A 257 1.27 -4.15 -25.02
N LEU A 258 0.58 -3.70 -26.04
CA LEU A 258 -0.80 -4.08 -26.33
C LEU A 258 -0.91 -4.51 -27.79
N GLY A 259 -1.59 -5.62 -28.03
CA GLY A 259 -1.74 -6.14 -29.39
C GLY A 259 -3.02 -6.94 -29.57
N ILE A 260 -3.27 -7.24 -30.84
CA ILE A 260 -4.39 -8.06 -31.26
C ILE A 260 -3.83 -9.26 -32.03
N VAL A 261 -4.31 -10.44 -31.72
CA VAL A 261 -4.07 -11.65 -32.50
C VAL A 261 -5.29 -11.91 -33.37
N GLY A 262 -5.07 -12.10 -34.65
CA GLY A 262 -6.13 -12.41 -35.64
C GLY A 262 -6.71 -13.80 -35.43
N THR A 263 -7.60 -14.19 -36.38
CA THR A 263 -8.30 -15.47 -36.39
C THR A 263 -7.35 -16.66 -36.41
N THR A 264 -7.63 -17.62 -35.56
CA THR A 264 -6.92 -18.90 -35.46
C THR A 264 -7.95 -20.04 -35.39
N PRO A 265 -7.55 -21.32 -35.43
CA PRO A 265 -8.48 -22.42 -35.17
C PRO A 265 -9.09 -22.43 -33.74
N LEU A 266 -8.53 -21.65 -32.81
CA LEU A 266 -8.94 -21.64 -31.41
C LEU A 266 -9.84 -20.45 -31.03
N TRP A 267 -9.77 -19.33 -31.75
CA TRP A 267 -10.58 -18.12 -31.56
C TRP A 267 -10.68 -17.29 -32.84
N ASP A 268 -11.67 -16.43 -32.89
CA ASP A 268 -11.86 -15.49 -34.01
C ASP A 268 -10.92 -14.29 -33.92
N THR A 269 -10.70 -13.80 -32.70
CA THR A 269 -9.70 -12.77 -32.38
C THR A 269 -9.28 -12.90 -30.92
N ALA A 270 -8.13 -12.34 -30.58
CA ALA A 270 -7.73 -12.19 -29.17
C ALA A 270 -7.03 -10.86 -28.96
N THR A 271 -7.31 -10.20 -27.85
CA THR A 271 -6.51 -9.07 -27.36
C THR A 271 -5.53 -9.56 -26.30
N TRP A 272 -4.35 -8.98 -26.30
CA TRP A 272 -3.34 -9.25 -25.29
C TRP A 272 -2.67 -7.97 -24.84
N GLY A 273 -2.21 -7.96 -23.61
CA GLY A 273 -1.40 -6.89 -23.05
C GLY A 273 -0.40 -7.44 -22.06
N THR A 274 0.74 -6.80 -21.99
CA THR A 274 1.75 -7.08 -20.96
C THR A 274 2.32 -5.77 -20.45
N GLU A 275 2.65 -5.73 -19.18
CA GLU A 275 3.28 -4.60 -18.53
C GLU A 275 4.41 -5.10 -17.63
N LEU A 276 5.60 -4.57 -17.85
CA LEU A 276 6.76 -4.74 -16.99
C LEU A 276 6.93 -3.44 -16.18
N THR A 277 6.95 -3.55 -14.89
CA THR A 277 7.25 -2.46 -13.97
C THR A 277 8.60 -2.67 -13.30
N TRP A 278 9.32 -1.59 -13.06
CA TRP A 278 10.58 -1.59 -12.34
C TRP A 278 10.61 -0.41 -11.36
N MET A 279 11.21 -0.63 -10.20
CA MET A 279 11.49 0.42 -9.22
C MET A 279 12.86 0.19 -8.61
N THR A 280 13.59 1.29 -8.36
CA THR A 280 14.84 1.24 -7.60
C THR A 280 14.89 2.38 -6.58
N VAL A 281 15.51 2.11 -5.43
CA VAL A 281 15.87 3.14 -4.44
C VAL A 281 17.24 3.69 -4.79
N LEU A 282 17.33 5.00 -4.94
CA LEU A 282 18.57 5.69 -5.22
C LEU A 282 19.26 6.11 -3.92
N ASP A 283 18.49 6.70 -3.01
CA ASP A 283 18.98 7.14 -1.71
C ASP A 283 17.88 7.13 -0.66
N VAL A 284 18.24 6.96 0.62
CA VAL A 284 17.36 7.16 1.78
C VAL A 284 17.73 8.50 2.41
N THR A 285 16.91 9.51 2.20
CA THR A 285 17.23 10.91 2.51
C THR A 285 16.83 11.31 3.92
N GLN A 286 15.87 10.59 4.53
CA GLN A 286 15.37 10.91 5.86
C GLN A 286 15.07 9.63 6.65
N ASN A 287 15.40 9.66 7.94
CA ASN A 287 15.07 8.66 8.97
C ASN A 287 15.38 7.20 8.55
N GLU A 288 16.58 6.98 8.01
CA GLU A 288 17.09 5.66 7.59
C GLU A 288 16.98 4.59 8.70
N ALA A 289 17.04 5.01 9.97
CA ALA A 289 16.98 4.10 11.12
C ALA A 289 15.67 3.30 11.23
N VAL A 290 14.59 3.72 10.58
CA VAL A 290 13.30 3.00 10.49
C VAL A 290 13.04 2.40 9.12
N TYR A 291 13.89 2.65 8.13
CA TYR A 291 13.76 2.02 6.83
C TYR A 291 14.01 0.51 6.94
N LYS A 292 13.10 -0.30 6.41
CA LYS A 292 13.18 -1.77 6.50
C LYS A 292 14.17 -2.40 5.51
N GLY A 293 14.57 -1.66 4.48
CA GLY A 293 15.47 -2.15 3.44
C GLY A 293 16.95 -1.96 3.74
N ARG A 294 17.78 -2.26 2.71
CA ARG A 294 19.24 -2.24 2.78
C ARG A 294 19.76 -3.03 3.98
N ASP A 295 20.89 -2.81 4.47
CA ASP A 295 21.48 -3.56 5.60
C ASP A 295 20.98 -3.14 6.99
N ASN A 296 19.69 -2.81 7.13
CA ASN A 296 19.13 -2.46 8.42
C ASN A 296 19.10 -3.67 9.36
N ASN A 297 20.21 -3.90 10.07
CA ASN A 297 20.39 -4.98 11.04
C ASN A 297 19.45 -4.90 12.26
N LYS A 298 18.70 -3.82 12.39
CA LYS A 298 17.73 -3.63 13.48
C LYS A 298 16.35 -4.17 13.14
N TYR A 299 16.07 -4.29 11.86
CA TYR A 299 14.89 -4.95 11.35
C TYR A 299 15.19 -6.44 11.26
N LEU A 300 14.58 -7.24 12.13
CA LEU A 300 14.74 -8.69 12.20
C LEU A 300 13.38 -9.36 11.94
N PRO A 301 12.89 -9.38 10.72
CA PRO A 301 11.73 -10.17 10.38
C PRO A 301 12.10 -11.66 10.43
N TYR A 302 11.14 -12.50 10.76
CA TYR A 302 11.39 -13.93 10.92
C TYR A 302 11.91 -14.62 9.67
N ASN A 303 11.50 -14.19 8.49
CA ASN A 303 11.96 -14.77 7.22
C ASN A 303 12.38 -13.71 6.21
N LEU A 304 12.45 -12.43 6.58
CA LEU A 304 12.77 -11.33 5.67
C LEU A 304 11.80 -11.19 4.49
N LEU A 305 10.60 -11.79 4.56
CA LEU A 305 9.64 -11.81 3.46
C LEU A 305 9.13 -10.42 3.06
N ASP A 306 9.03 -9.49 4.02
CA ASP A 306 8.57 -8.13 3.81
C ASP A 306 9.71 -7.11 3.76
N ARG A 307 10.96 -7.59 3.70
CA ARG A 307 12.14 -6.71 3.60
C ARG A 307 12.23 -6.17 2.18
N PRO A 308 12.19 -4.84 2.00
CA PRO A 308 12.37 -4.25 0.67
C PRO A 308 13.79 -4.47 0.14
N ASP A 309 13.86 -4.67 -1.16
CA ASP A 309 15.08 -4.72 -1.93
C ASP A 309 15.37 -3.37 -2.60
N ASP A 310 16.61 -3.15 -3.04
CA ASP A 310 16.97 -1.94 -3.79
C ASP A 310 16.25 -1.87 -5.14
N ASN A 311 15.94 -3.02 -5.73
CA ASN A 311 15.21 -3.14 -6.99
C ASN A 311 14.00 -4.04 -6.84
N PHE A 312 12.91 -3.67 -7.50
CA PHE A 312 11.71 -4.46 -7.64
C PHE A 312 11.31 -4.55 -9.12
N PHE A 313 10.89 -5.72 -9.55
CA PHE A 313 10.32 -5.96 -10.87
C PHE A 313 8.94 -6.62 -10.74
N GLY A 314 7.95 -6.05 -11.40
CA GLY A 314 6.62 -6.60 -11.51
C GLY A 314 6.24 -6.88 -12.97
N LEU A 315 5.47 -7.93 -13.18
CA LEU A 315 4.95 -8.30 -14.49
C LEU A 315 3.44 -8.50 -14.42
N ALA A 316 2.73 -7.89 -15.34
CA ALA A 316 1.32 -8.14 -15.55
C ALA A 316 1.06 -8.60 -17.00
N VAL A 317 0.18 -9.57 -17.16
CA VAL A 317 -0.23 -10.10 -18.46
C VAL A 317 -1.75 -10.23 -18.47
N ASN A 318 -2.36 -9.81 -19.57
CA ASN A 318 -3.76 -10.08 -19.86
C ASN A 318 -3.90 -10.71 -21.23
N PHE A 319 -4.88 -11.60 -21.36
CA PHE A 319 -5.21 -12.26 -22.61
C PHE A 319 -6.71 -12.50 -22.67
N THR A 320 -7.35 -12.10 -23.76
CA THR A 320 -8.80 -12.23 -23.91
C THR A 320 -9.13 -12.73 -25.32
N PRO A 321 -9.23 -14.06 -25.53
CA PRO A 321 -9.77 -14.62 -26.75
C PRO A 321 -11.28 -14.36 -26.85
N THR A 322 -11.73 -14.18 -28.06
CA THR A 322 -13.11 -13.84 -28.41
C THR A 322 -13.59 -14.72 -29.52
N TRP A 323 -14.83 -15.20 -29.42
CA TRP A 323 -15.57 -15.98 -30.42
C TRP A 323 -16.84 -15.20 -30.78
N PHE A 324 -16.97 -14.87 -32.06
CA PHE A 324 -18.13 -14.14 -32.54
C PHE A 324 -19.26 -15.09 -32.90
N GLN A 325 -20.47 -14.65 -32.61
CA GLN A 325 -21.72 -15.31 -33.02
C GLN A 325 -21.74 -16.81 -32.71
N VAL A 326 -21.24 -17.24 -31.53
CA VAL A 326 -21.33 -18.64 -31.07
C VAL A 326 -22.79 -19.16 -31.08
N LEU A 327 -23.71 -18.23 -30.83
CA LEU A 327 -25.15 -18.34 -31.11
C LEU A 327 -25.60 -17.04 -31.79
N PRO A 328 -26.72 -17.02 -32.54
CA PRO A 328 -27.20 -15.80 -33.19
C PRO A 328 -27.34 -14.63 -32.18
N GLY A 329 -26.50 -13.59 -32.32
CA GLY A 329 -26.46 -12.41 -31.46
C GLY A 329 -25.75 -12.61 -30.16
N VAL A 330 -24.90 -13.65 -30.00
CA VAL A 330 -24.10 -13.89 -28.78
C VAL A 330 -22.64 -14.03 -29.14
N ASP A 331 -21.84 -13.10 -28.65
CA ASP A 331 -20.38 -13.18 -28.66
C ASP A 331 -19.87 -13.68 -27.33
N MET A 332 -18.85 -14.53 -27.33
CA MET A 332 -18.22 -15.04 -26.12
C MET A 332 -16.78 -14.56 -25.99
N LEU A 333 -16.35 -14.32 -24.76
CA LEU A 333 -14.99 -13.91 -24.40
C LEU A 333 -14.51 -14.76 -23.22
N ALA A 334 -13.18 -15.00 -23.17
CA ALA A 334 -12.56 -15.62 -22.01
C ALA A 334 -11.42 -14.76 -21.47
N PRO A 335 -11.72 -13.72 -20.66
CA PRO A 335 -10.72 -12.83 -20.11
C PRO A 335 -9.87 -13.56 -19.06
N MET A 336 -8.56 -13.48 -19.20
CA MET A 336 -7.55 -14.01 -18.29
C MET A 336 -6.56 -12.93 -17.93
N THR A 337 -6.18 -12.84 -16.64
CA THR A 337 -5.16 -11.91 -16.16
C THR A 337 -4.23 -12.61 -15.16
N TRP A 338 -2.98 -12.21 -15.16
CA TRP A 338 -2.00 -12.58 -14.15
C TRP A 338 -1.12 -11.36 -13.87
N SER A 339 -0.81 -11.11 -12.59
CA SER A 339 0.06 -10.01 -12.17
C SER A 339 0.78 -10.41 -10.89
N ALA A 340 2.09 -10.24 -10.88
CA ALA A 340 2.92 -10.52 -9.71
C ALA A 340 4.21 -9.70 -9.67
N GLY A 341 4.79 -9.60 -8.49
CA GLY A 341 6.22 -9.31 -8.33
C GLY A 341 7.04 -10.52 -8.78
N VAL A 342 7.96 -10.30 -9.69
CA VAL A 342 8.81 -11.38 -10.27
C VAL A 342 10.23 -11.35 -9.75
N ALA A 343 10.67 -10.25 -9.15
CA ALA A 343 11.94 -10.17 -8.46
C ALA A 343 11.97 -8.99 -7.49
N GLY A 344 12.42 -9.25 -6.27
CA GLY A 344 12.55 -8.30 -5.18
C GLY A 344 11.23 -7.80 -4.58
N ASN A 345 11.35 -7.12 -3.46
CA ASN A 345 10.24 -6.45 -2.76
C ASN A 345 10.35 -4.94 -2.96
N SER A 346 9.25 -4.30 -3.25
CA SER A 346 9.20 -2.85 -3.44
C SER A 346 9.55 -2.10 -2.16
N ALA A 347 10.38 -1.08 -2.28
CA ALA A 347 10.73 -0.21 -1.17
C ALA A 347 9.72 0.90 -0.92
N VAL A 348 8.77 1.13 -1.81
CA VAL A 348 7.69 2.11 -1.60
C VAL A 348 6.51 1.45 -0.91
N THR A 349 5.85 2.20 -0.04
CA THR A 349 4.70 1.72 0.75
C THR A 349 3.60 1.19 -0.18
N PHE A 350 3.09 0.00 0.11
CA PHE A 350 2.09 -0.72 -0.70
C PHE A 350 2.51 -1.02 -2.14
N GLY A 351 3.80 -1.06 -2.42
CA GLY A 351 4.33 -1.59 -3.67
C GLY A 351 4.18 -3.11 -3.79
N GLY A 352 4.61 -3.67 -4.91
CA GLY A 352 4.59 -5.12 -5.13
C GLY A 352 5.67 -5.84 -4.33
N ASN A 353 5.48 -7.16 -4.17
CA ASN A 353 6.43 -8.06 -3.51
C ASN A 353 6.70 -9.26 -4.40
N GLU A 354 7.94 -9.79 -4.32
CA GLU A 354 8.33 -11.01 -5.01
C GLU A 354 7.40 -12.16 -4.65
N ASP A 355 7.05 -12.99 -5.62
CA ASP A 355 6.12 -14.12 -5.50
C ASP A 355 4.72 -13.76 -4.96
N GLY A 356 4.39 -12.47 -4.85
CA GLY A 356 3.09 -11.98 -4.45
C GLY A 356 2.30 -11.45 -5.65
N GLY A 357 1.02 -11.86 -5.79
CA GLY A 357 0.25 -11.44 -6.94
C GLY A 357 -1.20 -11.89 -6.97
N THR A 358 -1.80 -11.68 -8.13
CA THR A 358 -3.19 -12.06 -8.42
C THR A 358 -3.30 -12.71 -9.79
N TRP A 359 -4.25 -13.61 -9.93
CA TRP A 359 -4.67 -14.06 -11.25
C TRP A 359 -6.19 -14.16 -11.33
N SER A 360 -6.70 -14.07 -12.53
CA SER A 360 -8.12 -14.31 -12.75
C SER A 360 -8.35 -14.98 -14.10
N ALA A 361 -9.40 -15.80 -14.17
CA ALA A 361 -9.90 -16.36 -15.38
C ALA A 361 -11.44 -16.32 -15.39
N GLY A 362 -12.04 -16.08 -16.55
CA GLY A 362 -13.48 -15.95 -16.63
C GLY A 362 -14.03 -16.26 -18.00
N ILE A 363 -15.36 -16.28 -18.09
CA ILE A 363 -16.12 -16.38 -19.32
C ILE A 363 -17.13 -15.23 -19.31
N ALA A 364 -17.21 -14.52 -20.42
CA ALA A 364 -18.20 -13.47 -20.64
C ALA A 364 -19.03 -13.77 -21.88
N ALA A 365 -20.31 -13.40 -21.85
CA ALA A 365 -21.23 -13.48 -22.98
C ALA A 365 -21.87 -12.11 -23.22
N ASP A 366 -21.67 -11.57 -24.40
CA ASP A 366 -22.32 -10.36 -24.91
C ASP A 366 -23.53 -10.73 -25.75
N VAL A 367 -24.72 -10.44 -25.23
CA VAL A 367 -25.98 -10.77 -25.89
C VAL A 367 -26.55 -9.54 -26.57
N ARG A 368 -26.54 -9.55 -27.90
CA ARG A 368 -27.06 -8.47 -28.77
C ARG A 368 -26.51 -7.10 -28.48
N GLN A 369 -25.27 -7.04 -27.91
CA GLN A 369 -24.60 -5.81 -27.49
C GLN A 369 -25.42 -4.99 -26.46
N ARG A 370 -26.36 -5.61 -25.76
CA ARG A 370 -27.23 -4.96 -24.77
C ARG A 370 -27.06 -5.51 -23.37
N VAL A 371 -26.85 -6.81 -23.26
CA VAL A 371 -26.69 -7.46 -21.96
C VAL A 371 -25.40 -8.24 -21.97
N ARG A 372 -24.56 -8.00 -20.99
CA ARG A 372 -23.31 -8.72 -20.77
C ARG A 372 -23.36 -9.49 -19.47
N PHE A 373 -23.00 -10.75 -19.52
CA PHE A 373 -22.80 -11.63 -18.39
C PHE A 373 -21.31 -11.91 -18.26
N ASP A 374 -20.73 -11.69 -17.07
CA ASP A 374 -19.33 -11.99 -16.75
C ASP A 374 -19.30 -12.94 -15.54
N LEU A 375 -18.78 -14.13 -15.70
CA LEU A 375 -18.45 -15.05 -14.61
C LEU A 375 -16.94 -15.14 -14.51
N LYS A 376 -16.36 -14.78 -13.37
CA LYS A 376 -14.92 -14.69 -13.15
C LYS A 376 -14.51 -15.32 -11.83
N TYR A 377 -13.47 -16.14 -11.84
CA TYR A 377 -12.73 -16.54 -10.67
C TYR A 377 -11.52 -15.63 -10.46
N VAL A 378 -11.28 -15.19 -9.23
CA VAL A 378 -10.15 -14.34 -8.85
C VAL A 378 -9.44 -14.99 -7.68
N ALA A 379 -8.13 -15.12 -7.80
CA ALA A 379 -7.26 -15.67 -6.78
C ALA A 379 -6.12 -14.72 -6.43
N PHE A 380 -5.67 -14.82 -5.20
CA PHE A 380 -4.54 -14.10 -4.65
C PHE A 380 -3.48 -15.10 -4.20
N PHE A 381 -2.22 -14.76 -4.33
CA PHE A 381 -1.11 -15.58 -3.88
C PHE A 381 0.01 -14.73 -3.30
N GLY A 382 0.86 -15.34 -2.52
CA GLY A 382 2.04 -14.75 -1.89
C GLY A 382 2.47 -15.57 -0.67
N ASP A 383 3.71 -15.41 -0.30
CA ASP A 383 4.31 -16.13 0.80
C ASP A 383 4.00 -15.48 2.16
N TYR A 384 3.82 -16.30 3.18
CA TYR A 384 3.67 -15.85 4.54
C TYR A 384 4.21 -16.88 5.54
N THR A 385 4.64 -16.39 6.69
CA THR A 385 5.05 -17.23 7.82
C THR A 385 3.99 -17.17 8.90
N LYS A 386 3.55 -18.34 9.36
CA LYS A 386 2.62 -18.45 10.51
C LYS A 386 3.40 -18.38 11.81
N CYS A 387 2.84 -17.68 12.77
CA CYS A 387 3.35 -17.67 14.13
C CYS A 387 3.45 -19.08 14.72
N PRO A 388 4.58 -19.45 15.35
CA PRO A 388 4.72 -20.73 16.01
C PRO A 388 3.70 -20.86 17.14
N ARG A 389 3.00 -21.99 17.19
CA ARG A 389 1.86 -22.24 18.09
C ARG A 389 2.20 -22.40 19.57
N LYS A 390 3.45 -22.47 20.01
CA LYS A 390 3.79 -22.58 21.45
C LYS A 390 5.26 -22.28 21.74
N GLY A 391 5.48 -21.47 22.80
CA GLY A 391 6.57 -21.66 23.74
C GLY A 391 7.92 -21.05 23.43
N SER A 392 8.15 -20.47 22.31
CA SER A 392 9.30 -19.61 22.07
C SER A 392 8.80 -18.26 21.60
N PRO A 393 8.85 -17.24 22.44
CA PRO A 393 8.66 -15.92 21.94
C PRO A 393 9.87 -15.63 21.06
N PRO A 394 9.69 -15.48 19.77
CA PRO A 394 10.54 -14.57 19.07
C PRO A 394 10.37 -13.22 19.78
N THR A 395 11.35 -12.37 19.70
CA THR A 395 11.35 -11.04 20.32
C THR A 395 10.25 -10.10 19.77
N GLY A 396 9.33 -10.59 18.95
CA GLY A 396 8.14 -9.94 18.41
C GLY A 396 6.86 -10.56 18.96
N PHE A 397 5.79 -9.80 18.94
CA PHE A 397 4.48 -10.23 19.38
C PHE A 397 3.79 -11.02 18.26
N CYS A 398 3.45 -12.27 18.52
CA CYS A 398 2.85 -13.18 17.59
C CYS A 398 1.58 -13.79 18.23
N PRO A 399 0.38 -13.28 17.95
CA PRO A 399 -0.85 -13.88 18.42
C PRO A 399 -0.98 -15.30 17.88
N THR A 400 -1.43 -16.23 18.71
CA THR A 400 -1.61 -17.62 18.29
C THR A 400 -2.51 -17.72 17.06
N GLY A 401 -1.99 -18.20 15.94
CA GLY A 401 -2.72 -18.38 14.70
C GLY A 401 -2.69 -17.19 13.73
N ALA A 402 -2.03 -16.08 14.10
CA ALA A 402 -1.82 -14.95 13.19
C ALA A 402 -0.63 -15.19 12.27
N MET A 403 -0.55 -14.44 11.18
CA MET A 403 0.65 -14.29 10.40
C MET A 403 1.67 -13.47 11.17
N ASP A 404 2.92 -13.86 11.08
CA ASP A 404 4.03 -13.14 11.65
C ASP A 404 4.57 -12.12 10.65
N VAL A 405 4.88 -12.61 9.46
CA VAL A 405 5.37 -11.84 8.33
C VAL A 405 4.67 -12.34 7.07
N ASN A 406 4.28 -11.43 6.23
CA ASN A 406 3.70 -11.76 4.92
C ASN A 406 4.41 -10.98 3.82
N ASN A 407 4.35 -11.53 2.61
CA ASN A 407 4.92 -10.92 1.42
C ASN A 407 3.89 -9.95 0.77
N GLY A 408 3.51 -8.92 1.50
CA GLY A 408 2.61 -7.88 1.04
C GLY A 408 1.11 -8.22 1.13
N VAL A 409 0.29 -7.34 0.56
CA VAL A 409 -1.18 -7.39 0.70
C VAL A 409 -1.77 -8.66 0.08
N THR A 410 -1.26 -9.12 -1.05
CA THR A 410 -1.78 -10.31 -1.75
C THR A 410 -1.54 -11.59 -0.96
N ALA A 411 -0.41 -11.70 -0.27
CA ALA A 411 -0.14 -12.80 0.66
C ALA A 411 -1.11 -12.77 1.85
N ALA A 412 -1.41 -11.58 2.37
CA ALA A 412 -2.32 -11.41 3.50
C ALA A 412 -3.77 -11.85 3.19
N ILE A 413 -4.16 -11.87 1.93
CA ILE A 413 -5.49 -12.27 1.47
C ILE A 413 -5.49 -13.51 0.57
N SER A 414 -4.41 -14.28 0.57
CA SER A 414 -4.24 -15.45 -0.31
C SER A 414 -5.24 -16.60 -0.05
N ASP A 415 -5.98 -16.54 1.06
CA ASP A 415 -7.07 -17.46 1.39
C ASP A 415 -8.45 -16.93 0.99
N ARG A 416 -8.54 -15.82 0.25
CA ARG A 416 -9.79 -15.12 -0.08
C ARG A 416 -10.13 -15.11 -1.55
N ASP A 417 -9.86 -16.22 -2.21
CA ASP A 417 -10.29 -16.45 -3.57
C ASP A 417 -11.82 -16.38 -3.67
N PHE A 418 -12.32 -15.86 -4.77
CA PHE A 418 -13.77 -15.74 -4.94
C PHE A 418 -14.20 -15.90 -6.40
N VAL A 419 -15.49 -16.20 -6.55
CA VAL A 419 -16.19 -16.18 -7.84
C VAL A 419 -17.10 -14.96 -7.88
N ALA A 420 -17.05 -14.21 -8.97
CA ALA A 420 -17.90 -13.05 -9.20
C ALA A 420 -18.77 -13.28 -10.44
N LEU A 421 -20.08 -13.04 -10.32
CA LEU A 421 -21.01 -12.93 -11.44
C LEU A 421 -21.43 -11.47 -11.57
N THR A 422 -21.19 -10.87 -12.73
CA THR A 422 -21.59 -9.50 -13.03
C THR A 422 -22.54 -9.50 -14.23
N ILE A 423 -23.65 -8.81 -14.12
CA ILE A 423 -24.61 -8.61 -15.22
C ILE A 423 -24.69 -7.12 -15.49
N LYS A 424 -24.37 -6.72 -16.73
CA LYS A 424 -24.45 -5.33 -17.19
C LYS A 424 -25.47 -5.22 -18.29
N THR A 425 -26.28 -4.16 -18.26
CA THR A 425 -27.24 -3.85 -19.32
C THR A 425 -27.08 -2.39 -19.76
N THR A 426 -27.16 -2.18 -21.06
CA THR A 426 -27.14 -0.84 -21.65
C THR A 426 -28.55 -0.54 -22.18
N PHE A 427 -29.09 0.61 -21.79
CA PHE A 427 -30.42 1.09 -22.15
C PHE A 427 -30.35 2.10 -23.29
#